data_d22a070e6d6aee07eb3a4c614e8f9035
#
_entry.id   d22a070e6d6aee07eb3a4c614e8f9035
#
_cell.length_a   1.000
_cell.length_b   1.000
_cell.length_c   1.000
_cell.angle_alpha   90.00
_cell.angle_beta   90.00
_cell.angle_gamma   90.00
#
_symmetry.space_group_name_H-M   'P 1'
#
loop_
_entity.id
_entity.type
_entity.pdbx_description
1 polymer ?
#
loop_
_entity_poly.entity_id
_entity_poly.type
_entity_poly.pdbx_seq_one_letter_code
_entity_poly.pdbx_strand_id
1 'polypeptide(L)'
;MITAVNAAEPASVSVFAPAKLNLFLHVLGRRPDGYHDLESLFVFLDVGDHLHFEPADSAAADLVLEPDPGIPREQNLIWRALERVRTVEPRLPQPRIRVEKALPMQAGLGGGSADAAAVVHWAEGLFPGADFRAAVAGFGADLPPAMDQQARVWRGTGDVPGDFVTDLAGTPVLLLKPVGGVSTAACFQRLDPGAPAPSPDFSGSSRAWLPSTRNDLEAPAHDLNPAIGMGLDALSEAGEPWLVRMTGSGSTCFALYNEKGPRDAALEAVQRRFPGWWTAAAAIL
;
A
#
# COMPACT_ATOMS: atom_id res chain seq x y z
N MET A 1 1.21 47.53 25.11
CA MET A 1 0.10 46.92 24.32
C MET A 1 0.71 45.82 23.47
N ILE A 2 0.53 44.58 23.92
CA ILE A 2 0.95 43.39 23.13
C ILE A 2 -0.24 43.07 22.23
N THR A 3 -0.11 43.34 20.95
CA THR A 3 -1.08 42.98 19.93
C THR A 3 -1.12 41.43 19.85
N ALA A 4 -2.26 40.86 20.18
CA ALA A 4 -2.51 39.44 19.97
C ALA A 4 -2.33 39.16 18.51
N VAL A 5 -1.36 38.30 18.17
CA VAL A 5 -1.24 37.68 16.85
C VAL A 5 -2.48 36.80 16.70
N ASN A 6 -3.36 37.23 15.79
CA ASN A 6 -4.51 36.42 15.37
C ASN A 6 -3.96 35.08 14.87
N ALA A 7 -4.21 34.03 15.63
CA ALA A 7 -3.96 32.67 15.15
C ALA A 7 -4.88 32.49 13.94
N ALA A 8 -4.30 32.47 12.72
CA ALA A 8 -5.03 32.08 11.55
C ALA A 8 -5.68 30.71 11.83
N GLU A 9 -6.96 30.57 11.49
CA GLU A 9 -7.63 29.28 11.56
C GLU A 9 -6.74 28.25 10.85
N PRO A 10 -6.50 27.08 11.44
CA PRO A 10 -5.65 26.08 10.82
C PRO A 10 -6.24 25.76 9.43
N ALA A 11 -5.47 26.07 8.39
CA ALA A 11 -5.86 25.75 7.03
C ALA A 11 -6.08 24.23 6.89
N SER A 12 -7.05 23.82 6.08
CA SER A 12 -7.23 22.42 5.76
C SER A 12 -5.95 21.88 5.08
N VAL A 13 -5.52 20.69 5.50
CA VAL A 13 -4.32 20.02 4.96
C VAL A 13 -4.75 18.76 4.25
N SER A 14 -4.28 18.55 3.03
CA SER A 14 -4.51 17.34 2.25
C SER A 14 -3.23 16.50 2.21
N VAL A 15 -3.34 15.22 2.54
CA VAL A 15 -2.24 14.26 2.51
C VAL A 15 -2.60 13.11 1.59
N PHE A 16 -1.72 12.82 0.62
CA PHE A 16 -1.85 11.70 -0.28
C PHE A 16 -1.35 10.42 0.38
N ALA A 17 -2.13 9.34 0.28
CA ALA A 17 -1.85 8.01 0.79
C ALA A 17 -1.66 7.03 -0.37
N PRO A 18 -0.44 6.86 -0.90
CA PRO A 18 -0.17 6.09 -2.10
C PRO A 18 -0.44 4.61 -1.92
N ALA A 19 -0.94 3.95 -2.97
CA ALA A 19 -0.94 2.49 -3.04
C ALA A 19 0.49 1.96 -3.02
N LYS A 20 0.70 0.80 -2.37
CA LYS A 20 1.96 0.06 -2.46
C LYS A 20 1.84 -1.13 -3.39
N LEU A 21 2.93 -1.54 -4.01
CA LEU A 21 3.07 -2.86 -4.61
C LEU A 21 4.23 -3.62 -3.97
N ASN A 22 4.05 -4.93 -3.83
CA ASN A 22 5.16 -5.84 -3.69
C ASN A 22 5.54 -6.31 -5.11
N LEU A 23 6.65 -5.84 -5.65
CA LEU A 23 7.10 -6.28 -6.99
C LEU A 23 7.61 -7.72 -6.96
N PHE A 24 8.10 -8.16 -5.81
CA PHE A 24 8.25 -9.57 -5.45
C PHE A 24 7.98 -9.76 -3.95
N LEU A 25 7.69 -10.99 -3.54
CA LEU A 25 7.55 -11.36 -2.14
C LEU A 25 8.04 -12.80 -1.97
N HIS A 26 9.21 -12.95 -1.37
CA HIS A 26 9.77 -14.24 -1.01
C HIS A 26 9.49 -14.54 0.47
N VAL A 27 9.06 -15.75 0.76
CA VAL A 27 8.92 -16.26 2.12
C VAL A 27 10.15 -17.10 2.43
N LEU A 28 11.00 -16.60 3.32
CA LEU A 28 12.30 -17.20 3.64
C LEU A 28 12.19 -18.30 4.68
N GLY A 29 11.14 -18.30 5.50
CA GLY A 29 10.91 -19.30 6.52
C GLY A 29 9.83 -18.91 7.51
N ARG A 30 9.44 -19.87 8.36
CA ARG A 30 8.49 -19.64 9.45
C ARG A 30 9.25 -19.39 10.75
N ARG A 31 8.89 -18.34 11.46
CA ARG A 31 9.46 -17.94 12.74
C ARG A 31 8.84 -18.70 13.92
N PRO A 32 9.52 -18.80 15.07
CA PRO A 32 8.96 -19.40 16.29
C PRO A 32 7.72 -18.68 16.83
N ASP A 33 7.58 -17.37 16.54
CA ASP A 33 6.41 -16.56 16.92
C ASP A 33 5.19 -16.78 16.02
N GLY A 34 5.30 -17.66 15.01
CA GLY A 34 4.23 -18.01 14.08
C GLY A 34 4.15 -17.13 12.83
N TYR A 35 4.87 -16.01 12.79
CA TYR A 35 5.05 -15.17 11.60
C TYR A 35 6.03 -15.80 10.60
N HIS A 36 6.23 -15.14 9.46
CA HIS A 36 7.17 -15.56 8.45
C HIS A 36 8.24 -14.50 8.24
N ASP A 37 9.49 -14.93 8.04
CA ASP A 37 10.53 -14.06 7.52
C ASP A 37 10.33 -13.88 6.03
N LEU A 38 10.31 -12.63 5.60
CA LEU A 38 10.03 -12.21 4.23
C LEU A 38 11.21 -11.44 3.66
N GLU A 39 11.30 -11.44 2.33
CA GLU A 39 12.07 -10.47 1.57
C GLU A 39 11.18 -9.98 0.42
N SER A 40 10.99 -8.67 0.31
CA SER A 40 10.06 -8.08 -0.65
C SER A 40 10.52 -6.70 -1.10
N LEU A 41 10.36 -6.39 -2.40
CA LEU A 41 10.53 -5.04 -2.90
C LEU A 41 9.19 -4.32 -2.85
N PHE A 42 9.10 -3.29 -2.02
CA PHE A 42 7.98 -2.37 -1.99
C PHE A 42 8.24 -1.17 -2.90
N VAL A 43 7.24 -0.80 -3.67
CA VAL A 43 7.19 0.47 -4.41
C VAL A 43 5.85 1.15 -4.16
N PHE A 44 5.78 2.46 -4.40
CA PHE A 44 4.58 3.26 -4.21
C PHE A 44 4.14 3.85 -5.53
N LEU A 45 2.84 4.11 -5.66
CA LEU A 45 2.23 4.51 -6.93
C LEU A 45 1.61 5.90 -6.84
N ASP A 46 1.48 6.57 -7.98
CA ASP A 46 0.77 7.84 -8.13
C ASP A 46 -0.76 7.70 -8.10
N VAL A 47 -1.28 6.52 -7.72
CA VAL A 47 -2.67 6.26 -7.39
C VAL A 47 -2.77 5.90 -5.90
N GLY A 48 -3.76 6.45 -5.22
CA GLY A 48 -3.91 6.28 -3.76
C GLY A 48 -5.14 7.00 -3.24
N ASP A 49 -5.30 6.97 -1.94
CA ASP A 49 -6.38 7.67 -1.24
C ASP A 49 -5.95 9.10 -0.88
N HIS A 50 -6.90 10.00 -0.64
CA HIS A 50 -6.62 11.35 -0.14
C HIS A 50 -7.28 11.57 1.21
N LEU A 51 -6.51 12.02 2.19
CA LEU A 51 -7.00 12.40 3.51
C LEU A 51 -6.97 13.93 3.64
N HIS A 52 -8.13 14.51 3.90
CA HIS A 52 -8.29 15.94 4.14
C HIS A 52 -8.52 16.17 5.63
N PHE A 53 -7.57 16.83 6.28
CA PHE A 53 -7.62 17.20 7.69
C PHE A 53 -8.17 18.62 7.79
N GLU A 54 -9.38 18.76 8.30
CA GLU A 54 -10.10 20.03 8.42
C GLU A 54 -10.25 20.40 9.90
N PRO A 55 -10.32 21.70 10.25
CA PRO A 55 -10.70 22.10 11.60
C PRO A 55 -12.04 21.49 11.98
N ALA A 56 -12.15 20.92 13.18
CA ALA A 56 -13.42 20.41 13.67
C ALA A 56 -14.21 21.52 14.36
N ASP A 57 -15.50 21.63 14.03
CA ASP A 57 -16.44 22.57 14.66
C ASP A 57 -16.78 22.18 16.10
N SER A 58 -16.39 20.98 16.53
CA SER A 58 -16.65 20.43 17.86
C SER A 58 -15.37 19.88 18.49
N ALA A 59 -15.39 19.68 19.82
CA ALA A 59 -14.28 19.09 20.57
C ALA A 59 -14.03 17.60 20.22
N ALA A 60 -14.87 16.96 19.41
CA ALA A 60 -14.71 15.58 18.96
C ALA A 60 -14.23 15.55 17.51
N ALA A 61 -13.19 14.76 17.24
CA ALA A 61 -12.77 14.48 15.88
C ALA A 61 -13.85 13.64 15.15
N ASP A 62 -14.13 13.99 13.91
CA ASP A 62 -15.02 13.23 13.03
C ASP A 62 -14.22 12.58 11.91
N LEU A 63 -14.49 11.30 11.66
CA LEU A 63 -13.96 10.59 10.51
C LEU A 63 -15.10 10.36 9.53
N VAL A 64 -14.96 10.91 8.34
CA VAL A 64 -15.90 10.73 7.22
C VAL A 64 -15.19 9.97 6.11
N LEU A 65 -15.68 8.78 5.80
CA LEU A 65 -15.16 7.94 4.72
C LEU A 65 -16.11 8.01 3.52
N GLU A 66 -15.57 8.25 2.35
CA GLU A 66 -16.34 8.32 1.10
C GLU A 66 -15.68 7.41 0.03
N PRO A 67 -16.30 6.27 -0.31
CA PRO A 67 -17.47 5.64 0.32
C PRO A 67 -17.18 5.06 1.71
N ASP A 68 -18.18 5.04 2.59
CA ASP A 68 -18.05 4.42 3.90
C ASP A 68 -17.89 2.89 3.77
N PRO A 69 -16.77 2.32 4.20
CA PRO A 69 -16.54 0.88 4.12
C PRO A 69 -17.24 0.08 5.22
N GLY A 70 -17.95 0.73 6.13
CA GLY A 70 -18.61 0.08 7.28
C GLY A 70 -17.63 -0.51 8.31
N ILE A 71 -16.39 -0.02 8.38
CA ILE A 71 -15.39 -0.48 9.35
C ILE A 71 -15.66 0.20 10.70
N PRO A 72 -15.86 -0.56 11.81
CA PRO A 72 -15.99 0.03 13.12
C PRO A 72 -14.79 0.92 13.47
N ARG A 73 -15.05 2.03 14.16
CA ARG A 73 -14.05 3.05 14.54
C ARG A 73 -12.81 2.43 15.18
N GLU A 74 -12.99 1.50 16.10
CA GLU A 74 -11.91 0.85 16.87
C GLU A 74 -11.03 -0.06 16.00
N GLN A 75 -11.54 -0.48 14.86
CA GLN A 75 -10.82 -1.30 13.87
C GLN A 75 -10.23 -0.47 12.73
N ASN A 76 -10.66 0.79 12.58
CA ASN A 76 -10.18 1.68 11.53
C ASN A 76 -8.78 2.21 11.86
N LEU A 77 -7.81 1.95 10.96
CA LEU A 77 -6.41 2.31 11.19
C LEU A 77 -6.17 3.83 11.23
N ILE A 78 -6.94 4.63 10.50
CA ILE A 78 -6.88 6.10 10.55
C ILE A 78 -7.18 6.56 11.97
N TRP A 79 -8.28 6.07 12.54
CA TRP A 79 -8.72 6.44 13.87
C TRP A 79 -7.71 6.02 14.93
N ARG A 80 -7.27 4.79 14.86
CA ARG A 80 -6.25 4.25 15.79
C ARG A 80 -4.94 5.02 15.69
N ALA A 81 -4.50 5.40 14.49
CA ALA A 81 -3.31 6.22 14.29
C ALA A 81 -3.49 7.61 14.93
N LEU A 82 -4.65 8.26 14.71
CA LEU A 82 -4.95 9.56 15.31
C LEU A 82 -4.91 9.52 16.85
N GLU A 83 -5.50 8.50 17.45
CA GLU A 83 -5.44 8.30 18.91
C GLU A 83 -3.99 8.14 19.38
N ARG A 84 -3.18 7.37 18.67
CA ARG A 84 -1.78 7.13 19.06
C ARG A 84 -0.90 8.36 18.92
N VAL A 85 -0.95 9.08 17.80
CA VAL A 85 -0.14 10.31 17.64
C VAL A 85 -0.50 11.36 18.69
N ARG A 86 -1.75 11.43 19.14
CA ARG A 86 -2.19 12.32 20.20
C ARG A 86 -1.71 11.91 21.61
N THR A 87 -1.36 10.64 21.83
CA THR A 87 -0.68 10.26 23.10
C THR A 87 0.76 10.78 23.15
N VAL A 88 1.41 10.97 22.01
CA VAL A 88 2.76 11.55 21.90
C VAL A 88 2.71 13.07 22.03
N GLU A 89 1.77 13.71 21.33
CA GLU A 89 1.61 15.16 21.35
C GLU A 89 0.14 15.55 21.62
N PRO A 90 -0.23 15.76 22.89
CA PRO A 90 -1.60 16.10 23.27
C PRO A 90 -2.11 17.46 22.73
N ARG A 91 -1.21 18.35 22.27
CA ARG A 91 -1.56 19.63 21.65
C ARG A 91 -2.00 19.47 20.18
N LEU A 92 -1.83 18.27 19.56
CA LEU A 92 -2.37 18.02 18.23
C LEU A 92 -3.88 18.33 18.20
N PRO A 93 -4.36 19.12 17.24
CA PRO A 93 -5.78 19.41 17.10
C PRO A 93 -6.59 18.14 16.91
N GLN A 94 -7.89 18.23 17.15
CA GLN A 94 -8.84 17.17 16.76
C GLN A 94 -9.41 17.54 15.39
N PRO A 95 -8.91 16.93 14.30
CA PRO A 95 -9.40 17.28 12.99
C PRO A 95 -10.69 16.53 12.68
N ARG A 96 -11.53 17.13 11.83
CA ARG A 96 -12.41 16.35 10.97
C ARG A 96 -11.56 15.75 9.85
N ILE A 97 -11.65 14.44 9.61
CA ILE A 97 -10.89 13.76 8.55
C ILE A 97 -11.88 13.27 7.51
N ARG A 98 -11.83 13.85 6.32
CA ARG A 98 -12.53 13.35 5.14
C ARG A 98 -11.56 12.51 4.31
N VAL A 99 -11.99 11.31 3.92
CA VAL A 99 -11.14 10.38 3.14
C VAL A 99 -11.81 10.10 1.80
N GLU A 100 -11.13 10.42 0.74
CA GLU A 100 -11.50 10.05 -0.62
C GLU A 100 -10.82 8.71 -0.96
N LYS A 101 -11.61 7.63 -0.95
CA LYS A 101 -11.11 6.27 -1.20
C LYS A 101 -11.08 5.97 -2.69
N ALA A 102 -9.89 5.89 -3.27
CA ALA A 102 -9.66 5.41 -4.63
C ALA A 102 -9.26 3.92 -4.66
N LEU A 103 -8.67 3.42 -3.56
CA LEU A 103 -8.20 2.05 -3.47
C LEU A 103 -9.31 1.10 -3.00
N PRO A 104 -9.48 -0.06 -3.67
CA PRO A 104 -10.46 -1.05 -3.26
C PRO A 104 -10.00 -1.77 -1.97
N MET A 105 -10.97 -2.18 -1.17
CA MET A 105 -10.70 -2.95 0.05
C MET A 105 -10.17 -4.34 -0.25
N GLN A 106 -9.36 -4.89 0.66
CA GLN A 106 -8.80 -6.25 0.57
C GLN A 106 -8.11 -6.52 -0.78
N ALA A 107 -7.36 -5.54 -1.25
CA ALA A 107 -6.73 -5.55 -2.56
C ALA A 107 -5.24 -5.94 -2.54
N GLY A 108 -4.61 -6.05 -1.38
CA GLY A 108 -3.14 -6.20 -1.29
C GLY A 108 -2.35 -4.93 -1.61
N LEU A 109 -3.03 -3.77 -1.74
CA LEU A 109 -2.45 -2.47 -2.09
C LEU A 109 -2.04 -1.62 -0.87
N GLY A 110 -2.19 -2.13 0.34
CA GLY A 110 -1.78 -1.44 1.57
C GLY A 110 -2.59 -0.20 1.95
N GLY A 111 -3.79 0.03 1.37
CA GLY A 111 -4.56 1.26 1.53
C GLY A 111 -4.78 1.68 2.98
N GLY A 112 -5.19 0.77 3.87
CA GLY A 112 -5.39 1.11 5.28
C GLY A 112 -4.10 1.53 6.01
N SER A 113 -2.95 0.92 5.66
CA SER A 113 -1.64 1.31 6.20
C SER A 113 -1.17 2.64 5.62
N ALA A 114 -1.45 2.90 4.34
CA ALA A 114 -1.17 4.20 3.70
C ALA A 114 -2.01 5.32 4.35
N ASP A 115 -3.28 5.07 4.63
CA ASP A 115 -4.16 6.01 5.33
C ASP A 115 -3.63 6.31 6.74
N ALA A 116 -3.21 5.28 7.49
CA ALA A 116 -2.62 5.46 8.82
C ALA A 116 -1.29 6.23 8.76
N ALA A 117 -0.45 5.96 7.75
CA ALA A 117 0.79 6.71 7.50
C ALA A 117 0.51 8.18 7.20
N ALA A 118 -0.56 8.49 6.44
CA ALA A 118 -0.97 9.86 6.17
C ALA A 118 -1.32 10.64 7.45
N VAL A 119 -1.92 9.99 8.46
CA VAL A 119 -2.15 10.60 9.78
C VAL A 119 -0.82 10.94 10.46
N VAL A 120 0.17 10.03 10.39
CA VAL A 120 1.50 10.27 10.96
C VAL A 120 2.18 11.44 10.26
N HIS A 121 2.17 11.48 8.92
CA HIS A 121 2.77 12.57 8.15
C HIS A 121 2.10 13.92 8.43
N TRP A 122 0.78 13.94 8.58
CA TRP A 122 0.06 15.14 9.02
C TRP A 122 0.54 15.63 10.39
N ALA A 123 0.69 14.72 11.35
CA ALA A 123 1.15 15.04 12.69
C ALA A 123 2.61 15.53 12.70
N GLU A 124 3.50 14.89 11.91
CA GLU A 124 4.91 15.28 11.70
C GLU A 124 5.00 16.70 11.10
N GLY A 125 4.10 17.04 10.17
CA GLY A 125 4.03 18.38 9.58
C GLY A 125 3.68 19.48 10.60
N LEU A 126 2.85 19.18 11.57
CA LEU A 126 2.46 20.12 12.64
C LEU A 126 3.47 20.20 13.78
N PHE A 127 4.09 19.08 14.14
CA PHE A 127 5.03 18.97 15.25
C PHE A 127 6.30 18.23 14.82
N PRO A 128 7.17 18.89 14.02
CA PRO A 128 8.43 18.29 13.58
C PRO A 128 9.31 17.96 14.80
N GLY A 129 9.83 16.71 14.82
CA GLY A 129 10.72 16.25 15.90
C GLY A 129 10.03 15.44 17.01
N ALA A 130 8.70 15.33 17.00
CA ALA A 130 8.01 14.34 17.83
C ALA A 130 8.10 12.95 17.21
N ASP A 131 8.32 11.91 18.01
CA ASP A 131 8.45 10.53 17.51
C ASP A 131 7.07 9.85 17.37
N PHE A 132 6.33 10.25 16.33
CA PHE A 132 5.03 9.65 16.05
C PHE A 132 5.14 8.25 15.46
N ARG A 133 6.25 7.93 14.77
CA ARG A 133 6.44 6.62 14.13
C ARG A 133 6.51 5.49 15.15
N ALA A 134 7.19 5.71 16.27
CA ALA A 134 7.24 4.76 17.38
C ALA A 134 5.84 4.50 17.99
N ALA A 135 4.96 5.50 18.02
CA ALA A 135 3.64 5.36 18.60
C ALA A 135 2.71 4.41 17.83
N VAL A 136 2.93 4.27 16.52
CA VAL A 136 2.15 3.40 15.63
C VAL A 136 2.88 2.09 15.31
N ALA A 137 4.02 1.82 15.93
CA ALA A 137 4.72 0.55 15.80
C ALA A 137 3.77 -0.62 16.15
N GLY A 138 3.80 -1.68 15.33
CA GLY A 138 2.93 -2.85 15.52
C GLY A 138 1.51 -2.74 14.93
N PHE A 139 1.17 -1.68 14.19
CA PHE A 139 -0.12 -1.59 13.46
C PHE A 139 -0.20 -2.51 12.23
N GLY A 140 0.90 -3.12 11.84
CA GLY A 140 1.01 -4.05 10.73
C GLY A 140 2.30 -3.89 9.95
N ALA A 141 2.68 -4.91 9.19
CA ALA A 141 3.93 -4.98 8.44
C ALA A 141 4.01 -3.95 7.29
N ASP A 142 2.88 -3.53 6.74
CA ASP A 142 2.83 -2.55 5.66
C ASP A 142 2.96 -1.09 6.13
N LEU A 143 2.88 -0.82 7.45
CA LEU A 143 2.92 0.56 7.94
C LEU A 143 4.32 1.19 7.88
N PRO A 144 5.41 0.52 8.33
CA PRO A 144 6.75 1.09 8.18
C PRO A 144 7.11 1.43 6.72
N PRO A 145 6.89 0.55 5.72
CA PRO A 145 7.05 0.93 4.32
C PRO A 145 6.17 2.11 3.89
N ALA A 146 4.89 2.14 4.31
CA ALA A 146 3.97 3.23 3.97
C ALA A 146 4.38 4.59 4.55
N MET A 147 5.09 4.61 5.69
CA MET A 147 5.70 5.83 6.24
C MET A 147 6.99 6.23 5.53
N ASP A 148 7.73 5.26 4.97
CA ASP A 148 8.97 5.52 4.22
C ASP A 148 8.70 6.02 2.80
N GLN A 149 7.72 5.43 2.14
CA GLN A 149 7.27 5.74 0.76
C GLN A 149 8.41 5.73 -0.29
N GLN A 150 9.42 4.89 -0.06
CA GLN A 150 10.55 4.73 -0.97
C GLN A 150 10.52 3.35 -1.63
N ALA A 151 10.98 3.28 -2.89
CA ALA A 151 11.21 1.99 -3.54
C ALA A 151 12.38 1.29 -2.85
N ARG A 152 12.07 0.22 -2.08
CA ARG A 152 13.03 -0.39 -1.16
C ARG A 152 12.74 -1.86 -0.91
N VAL A 153 13.80 -2.63 -0.73
CA VAL A 153 13.70 -4.00 -0.24
C VAL A 153 13.42 -3.96 1.27
N TRP A 154 12.45 -4.74 1.72
CA TRP A 154 12.10 -4.91 3.12
C TRP A 154 12.25 -6.38 3.50
N ARG A 155 12.72 -6.62 4.73
CA ARG A 155 12.99 -7.94 5.30
C ARG A 155 12.27 -8.13 6.64
N GLY A 156 12.52 -9.24 7.32
CA GLY A 156 11.85 -9.58 8.57
C GLY A 156 10.39 -9.91 8.34
N THR A 157 9.48 -9.38 9.13
CA THR A 157 8.03 -9.50 8.88
C THR A 157 7.51 -8.47 7.85
N GLY A 158 8.39 -7.73 7.18
CA GLY A 158 8.11 -6.59 6.30
C GLY A 158 8.49 -5.24 6.94
N ASP A 159 9.19 -5.27 8.06
CA ASP A 159 9.47 -4.12 8.93
C ASP A 159 10.96 -3.74 9.01
N VAL A 160 11.85 -4.56 8.46
CA VAL A 160 13.30 -4.28 8.44
C VAL A 160 13.67 -3.67 7.09
N PRO A 161 14.08 -2.37 7.06
CA PRO A 161 14.44 -1.71 5.82
C PRO A 161 15.78 -2.22 5.29
N GLY A 162 15.85 -2.52 4.00
CA GLY A 162 17.03 -2.96 3.26
C GLY A 162 17.47 -1.95 2.19
N ASP A 163 17.86 -2.45 1.03
CA ASP A 163 18.44 -1.67 -0.05
C ASP A 163 17.41 -0.82 -0.81
N PHE A 164 17.79 0.38 -1.23
CA PHE A 164 16.99 1.20 -2.13
C PHE A 164 17.09 0.71 -3.57
N VAL A 165 15.98 0.85 -4.33
CA VAL A 165 15.92 0.57 -5.76
C VAL A 165 15.47 1.84 -6.48
N THR A 166 16.38 2.50 -7.19
CA THR A 166 16.17 3.87 -7.67
C THR A 166 15.86 3.97 -9.16
N ASP A 167 15.87 2.85 -9.89
CA ASP A 167 15.73 2.83 -11.35
C ASP A 167 14.30 2.48 -11.83
N LEU A 168 13.32 2.49 -10.92
CA LEU A 168 11.92 2.15 -11.21
C LEU A 168 10.97 3.35 -11.31
N ALA A 169 11.38 4.52 -10.83
CA ALA A 169 10.54 5.71 -10.83
C ALA A 169 10.02 6.04 -12.25
N GLY A 170 8.74 6.37 -12.35
CA GLY A 170 8.07 6.65 -13.62
C GLY A 170 7.66 5.43 -14.43
N THR A 171 7.98 4.20 -13.99
CA THR A 171 7.57 2.96 -14.67
C THR A 171 6.04 2.88 -14.75
N PRO A 172 5.44 2.76 -15.96
CA PRO A 172 4.01 2.63 -16.12
C PRO A 172 3.48 1.30 -15.56
N VAL A 173 2.40 1.37 -14.81
CA VAL A 173 1.76 0.24 -14.12
C VAL A 173 0.29 0.15 -14.52
N LEU A 174 -0.18 -1.05 -14.83
CA LEU A 174 -1.60 -1.37 -14.88
C LEU A 174 -1.97 -2.24 -13.69
N LEU A 175 -2.98 -1.82 -12.95
CA LEU A 175 -3.57 -2.58 -11.85
C LEU A 175 -4.89 -3.20 -12.28
N LEU A 176 -5.11 -4.44 -11.85
CA LEU A 176 -6.34 -5.19 -12.08
C LEU A 176 -6.70 -5.96 -10.81
N LYS A 177 -7.81 -5.60 -10.17
CA LYS A 177 -8.34 -6.34 -9.03
C LYS A 177 -9.56 -7.15 -9.44
N PRO A 178 -9.45 -8.49 -9.47
CA PRO A 178 -10.60 -9.36 -9.71
C PRO A 178 -11.66 -9.24 -8.61
N VAL A 179 -12.85 -9.70 -8.89
CA VAL A 179 -13.91 -9.83 -7.88
C VAL A 179 -13.48 -10.76 -6.75
N GLY A 180 -13.96 -10.48 -5.55
CA GLY A 180 -13.57 -11.19 -4.35
C GLY A 180 -12.24 -10.69 -3.76
N GLY A 181 -12.06 -10.98 -2.50
CA GLY A 181 -10.84 -10.73 -1.74
C GLY A 181 -10.19 -12.04 -1.34
N VAL A 182 -8.97 -11.97 -0.83
CA VAL A 182 -8.26 -13.10 -0.24
C VAL A 182 -7.80 -12.72 1.16
N SER A 183 -7.97 -13.64 2.11
CA SER A 183 -7.44 -13.46 3.46
C SER A 183 -5.93 -13.71 3.46
N THR A 184 -5.15 -12.73 3.90
CA THR A 184 -3.70 -12.87 4.08
C THR A 184 -3.36 -14.07 4.98
N ALA A 185 -4.08 -14.23 6.08
CA ALA A 185 -3.87 -15.38 6.98
C ALA A 185 -4.15 -16.71 6.28
N ALA A 186 -5.19 -16.79 5.45
CA ALA A 186 -5.51 -18.03 4.71
C ALA A 186 -4.46 -18.34 3.63
N CYS A 187 -3.84 -17.31 2.99
CA CYS A 187 -2.72 -17.52 2.08
C CYS A 187 -1.53 -18.12 2.78
N PHE A 188 -1.10 -17.55 3.91
CA PHE A 188 0.02 -18.08 4.68
C PHE A 188 -0.22 -19.48 5.26
N GLN A 189 -1.48 -19.81 5.59
CA GLN A 189 -1.84 -21.16 6.04
C GLN A 189 -1.75 -22.21 4.92
N ARG A 190 -1.95 -21.81 3.68
CA ARG A 190 -1.85 -22.68 2.49
C ARG A 190 -0.47 -22.69 1.84
N LEU A 191 0.41 -21.82 2.32
CA LEU A 191 1.75 -21.76 1.78
C LEU A 191 2.47 -23.08 2.02
N ASP A 192 2.85 -23.76 0.95
CA ASP A 192 3.84 -24.84 1.03
C ASP A 192 5.22 -24.17 1.18
N PRO A 193 5.90 -24.35 2.30
CA PRO A 193 7.14 -23.64 2.56
C PRO A 193 8.28 -23.98 1.61
N GLY A 194 8.19 -25.01 0.75
CA GLY A 194 9.17 -25.32 -0.28
C GLY A 194 10.61 -24.90 0.05
N ALA A 195 11.50 -24.94 -0.90
CA ALA A 195 12.82 -24.31 -0.74
C ALA A 195 12.67 -22.79 -0.85
N PRO A 196 13.22 -22.00 0.12
CA PRO A 196 13.20 -20.55 0.01
C PRO A 196 13.77 -20.06 -1.33
N ALA A 197 13.15 -19.04 -1.93
CA ALA A 197 13.74 -18.42 -3.10
C ALA A 197 15.09 -17.80 -2.73
N PRO A 198 16.11 -17.92 -3.60
CA PRO A 198 17.35 -17.21 -3.37
C PRO A 198 17.07 -15.70 -3.42
N SER A 199 17.73 -14.95 -2.53
CA SER A 199 17.74 -13.50 -2.61
C SER A 199 18.37 -13.08 -3.94
N PRO A 200 17.75 -12.16 -4.70
CA PRO A 200 18.36 -11.69 -5.95
C PRO A 200 19.62 -10.90 -5.66
N ASP A 201 20.52 -10.87 -6.62
CA ASP A 201 21.60 -9.90 -6.62
C ASP A 201 21.03 -8.53 -7.03
N PHE A 202 20.88 -7.63 -6.06
CA PHE A 202 20.33 -6.29 -6.27
C PHE A 202 21.29 -5.35 -7.00
N SER A 203 22.46 -5.82 -7.41
CA SER A 203 23.38 -5.05 -8.25
C SER A 203 22.82 -4.88 -9.67
N GLY A 204 23.13 -3.75 -10.30
CA GLY A 204 22.66 -3.45 -11.65
C GLY A 204 21.19 -3.04 -11.74
N SER A 205 20.62 -3.12 -12.95
CA SER A 205 19.23 -2.70 -13.18
C SER A 205 18.24 -3.69 -12.58
N SER A 206 17.23 -3.13 -11.88
CA SER A 206 16.11 -3.91 -11.33
C SER A 206 15.40 -4.73 -12.40
N ARG A 207 15.33 -4.21 -13.62
CA ARG A 207 14.74 -4.88 -14.76
C ARG A 207 15.46 -6.18 -15.15
N ALA A 208 16.74 -6.32 -14.82
CA ALA A 208 17.50 -7.53 -15.11
C ALA A 208 17.21 -8.66 -14.11
N TRP A 209 17.01 -8.33 -12.83
CA TRP A 209 16.84 -9.35 -11.79
C TRP A 209 15.37 -9.55 -11.35
N LEU A 210 14.48 -8.55 -11.46
CA LEU A 210 13.06 -8.69 -11.09
C LEU A 210 12.36 -9.87 -11.79
N PRO A 211 12.55 -10.15 -13.10
CA PRO A 211 11.92 -11.30 -13.75
C PRO A 211 12.28 -12.67 -13.14
N SER A 212 13.44 -12.79 -12.49
CA SER A 212 13.86 -14.02 -11.82
C SER A 212 13.27 -14.21 -10.43
N THR A 213 12.59 -13.21 -9.89
CA THR A 213 11.89 -13.26 -8.59
C THR A 213 10.45 -13.73 -8.74
N ARG A 214 9.75 -13.94 -7.63
CA ARG A 214 8.35 -14.38 -7.63
C ARG A 214 7.58 -13.80 -6.43
N ASN A 215 6.28 -14.03 -6.41
CA ASN A 215 5.48 -13.84 -5.20
C ASN A 215 5.07 -15.23 -4.68
N ASP A 216 5.63 -15.65 -3.55
CA ASP A 216 5.36 -16.97 -2.97
C ASP A 216 3.91 -17.12 -2.50
N LEU A 217 3.17 -16.02 -2.31
CA LEU A 217 1.75 -16.05 -1.96
C LEU A 217 0.82 -16.14 -3.19
N GLU A 218 1.33 -16.08 -4.42
CA GLU A 218 0.51 -16.06 -5.63
C GLU A 218 -0.25 -17.39 -5.83
N ALA A 219 0.43 -18.54 -5.71
CA ALA A 219 -0.19 -19.84 -5.85
C ALA A 219 -1.26 -20.09 -4.76
N PRO A 220 -0.97 -19.90 -3.44
CA PRO A 220 -1.99 -20.01 -2.40
C PRO A 220 -3.19 -19.06 -2.60
N ALA A 221 -2.95 -17.85 -3.07
CA ALA A 221 -4.02 -16.87 -3.33
C ALA A 221 -4.87 -17.28 -4.53
N HIS A 222 -4.26 -17.83 -5.59
CA HIS A 222 -4.96 -18.36 -6.76
C HIS A 222 -5.87 -19.54 -6.37
N ASP A 223 -5.41 -20.44 -5.50
CA ASP A 223 -6.24 -21.56 -4.99
C ASP A 223 -7.45 -21.06 -4.19
N LEU A 224 -7.31 -19.93 -3.50
CA LEU A 224 -8.41 -19.31 -2.73
C LEU A 224 -9.36 -18.51 -3.62
N ASN A 225 -8.85 -17.89 -4.68
CA ASN A 225 -9.61 -17.08 -5.63
C ASN A 225 -9.08 -17.30 -7.06
N PRO A 226 -9.64 -18.25 -7.82
CA PRO A 226 -9.20 -18.54 -9.20
C PRO A 226 -9.31 -17.35 -10.16
N ALA A 227 -10.09 -16.32 -9.84
CA ALA A 227 -10.16 -15.11 -10.65
C ALA A 227 -8.82 -14.35 -10.73
N ILE A 228 -7.90 -14.60 -9.78
CA ILE A 228 -6.51 -14.07 -9.83
C ILE A 228 -5.79 -14.60 -11.07
N GLY A 229 -5.87 -15.92 -11.35
CA GLY A 229 -5.27 -16.51 -12.54
C GLY A 229 -5.81 -15.89 -13.83
N MET A 230 -7.13 -15.70 -13.91
CA MET A 230 -7.75 -15.02 -15.05
C MET A 230 -7.22 -13.59 -15.23
N GLY A 231 -6.94 -12.90 -14.13
CA GLY A 231 -6.36 -11.54 -14.14
C GLY A 231 -4.90 -11.53 -14.62
N LEU A 232 -4.09 -12.47 -14.15
CA LEU A 232 -2.69 -12.62 -14.57
C LEU A 232 -2.59 -12.94 -16.06
N ASP A 233 -3.43 -13.89 -16.56
CA ASP A 233 -3.50 -14.24 -17.98
C ASP A 233 -3.89 -13.02 -18.83
N ALA A 234 -4.93 -12.29 -18.42
CA ALA A 234 -5.40 -11.12 -19.14
C ALA A 234 -4.35 -10.01 -19.22
N LEU A 235 -3.61 -9.77 -18.14
CA LEU A 235 -2.53 -8.80 -18.13
C LEU A 235 -1.34 -9.24 -18.97
N SER A 236 -1.02 -10.54 -18.99
CA SER A 236 0.08 -11.10 -19.79
C SER A 236 -0.18 -11.01 -21.30
N GLU A 237 -1.46 -11.10 -21.70
CA GLU A 237 -1.90 -11.00 -23.09
C GLU A 237 -2.03 -9.55 -23.58
N ALA A 238 -1.99 -8.55 -22.69
CA ALA A 238 -2.33 -7.17 -23.01
C ALA A 238 -1.09 -6.25 -23.03
N GLY A 239 -0.76 -5.70 -24.20
CA GLY A 239 0.19 -4.59 -24.33
C GLY A 239 1.67 -4.90 -24.09
N GLU A 240 2.08 -6.16 -24.12
CA GLU A 240 3.47 -6.62 -23.98
C GLU A 240 4.16 -6.12 -22.68
N PRO A 241 3.61 -6.43 -21.49
CA PRO A 241 4.25 -6.08 -20.22
C PRO A 241 5.57 -6.84 -20.05
N TRP A 242 6.54 -6.20 -19.40
CA TRP A 242 7.80 -6.89 -19.08
C TRP A 242 7.79 -7.61 -17.73
N LEU A 243 6.78 -7.35 -16.89
CA LEU A 243 6.52 -8.08 -15.64
C LEU A 243 5.02 -8.12 -15.40
N VAL A 244 4.48 -9.30 -15.08
CA VAL A 244 3.11 -9.49 -14.59
C VAL A 244 3.16 -10.29 -13.31
N ARG A 245 2.43 -9.87 -12.27
CA ARG A 245 2.45 -10.54 -10.97
C ARG A 245 1.26 -10.12 -10.10
N MET A 246 0.94 -10.91 -9.09
CA MET A 246 0.06 -10.50 -8.00
C MET A 246 0.86 -9.75 -6.93
N THR A 247 0.27 -8.71 -6.31
CA THR A 247 0.90 -7.97 -5.21
C THR A 247 0.48 -8.49 -3.84
N GLY A 248 1.45 -8.68 -2.95
CA GLY A 248 1.19 -9.12 -1.57
C GLY A 248 0.44 -10.45 -1.53
N SER A 249 -0.56 -10.56 -0.66
CA SER A 249 -1.45 -11.71 -0.57
C SER A 249 -2.64 -11.64 -1.55
N GLY A 250 -2.65 -10.64 -2.44
CA GLY A 250 -3.70 -10.45 -3.43
C GLY A 250 -4.91 -9.65 -2.88
N SER A 251 -5.95 -9.54 -3.68
CA SER A 251 -6.16 -10.18 -4.98
C SER A 251 -5.71 -9.35 -6.19
N THR A 252 -5.11 -8.17 -6.01
CA THR A 252 -4.70 -7.32 -7.14
C THR A 252 -3.52 -7.93 -7.89
N CYS A 253 -3.68 -8.01 -9.21
CA CYS A 253 -2.64 -8.28 -10.17
C CYS A 253 -2.12 -6.97 -10.76
N PHE A 254 -0.87 -6.93 -11.16
CA PHE A 254 -0.28 -5.78 -11.83
C PHE A 254 0.57 -6.18 -13.02
N ALA A 255 0.73 -5.26 -13.94
CA ALA A 255 1.63 -5.38 -15.08
C ALA A 255 2.47 -4.12 -15.21
N LEU A 256 3.78 -4.29 -15.48
CA LEU A 256 4.72 -3.20 -15.71
C LEU A 256 5.04 -3.07 -17.19
N TYR A 257 5.04 -1.83 -17.69
CA TYR A 257 5.26 -1.53 -19.10
C TYR A 257 6.46 -0.62 -19.31
N ASN A 258 6.95 -0.54 -20.53
CA ASN A 258 8.01 0.38 -20.93
C ASN A 258 7.49 1.80 -21.11
N GLU A 259 6.25 1.90 -21.61
CA GLU A 259 5.64 3.15 -22.05
C GLU A 259 4.17 3.21 -21.62
N LYS A 260 3.65 4.43 -21.50
CA LYS A 260 2.24 4.66 -21.13
C LYS A 260 1.27 4.18 -22.21
N GLY A 261 1.61 4.34 -23.49
CA GLY A 261 0.72 3.99 -24.61
C GLY A 261 0.28 2.51 -24.58
N PRO A 262 1.21 1.53 -24.57
CA PRO A 262 0.87 0.11 -24.42
C PRO A 262 0.08 -0.19 -23.13
N ARG A 263 0.44 0.43 -21.99
CA ARG A 263 -0.30 0.31 -20.74
C ARG A 263 -1.75 0.79 -20.87
N ASP A 264 -1.97 1.93 -21.52
CA ASP A 264 -3.32 2.52 -21.69
C ASP A 264 -4.19 1.67 -22.62
N ALA A 265 -3.61 1.18 -23.71
CA ALA A 265 -4.30 0.22 -24.61
C ALA A 265 -4.67 -1.08 -23.88
N ALA A 266 -3.77 -1.58 -23.01
CA ALA A 266 -4.02 -2.75 -22.18
C ALA A 266 -5.16 -2.49 -21.17
N LEU A 267 -5.19 -1.31 -20.53
CA LEU A 267 -6.28 -0.92 -19.64
C LEU A 267 -7.64 -1.01 -20.32
N GLU A 268 -7.78 -0.43 -21.52
CA GLU A 268 -9.03 -0.51 -22.28
C GLU A 268 -9.42 -1.95 -22.64
N ALA A 269 -8.45 -2.78 -23.04
CA ALA A 269 -8.70 -4.17 -23.38
C ALA A 269 -9.20 -4.97 -22.17
N VAL A 270 -8.56 -4.79 -21.01
CA VAL A 270 -8.93 -5.47 -19.77
C VAL A 270 -10.30 -5.00 -19.26
N GLN A 271 -10.60 -3.70 -19.33
CA GLN A 271 -11.90 -3.13 -18.95
C GLN A 271 -13.03 -3.70 -19.81
N ARG A 272 -12.82 -3.87 -21.10
CA ARG A 272 -13.80 -4.51 -22.00
C ARG A 272 -14.01 -5.98 -21.66
N ARG A 273 -12.93 -6.70 -21.30
CA ARG A 273 -13.00 -8.13 -20.96
C ARG A 273 -13.64 -8.38 -19.58
N PHE A 274 -13.41 -7.49 -18.62
CA PHE A 274 -13.86 -7.62 -17.23
C PHE A 274 -14.53 -6.33 -16.70
N PRO A 275 -15.70 -5.95 -17.19
CA PRO A 275 -16.32 -4.65 -16.90
C PRO A 275 -16.70 -4.43 -15.42
N GLY A 276 -16.72 -5.51 -14.61
CA GLY A 276 -17.01 -5.43 -13.17
C GLY A 276 -15.76 -5.46 -12.26
N TRP A 277 -14.56 -5.51 -12.84
CA TRP A 277 -13.33 -5.54 -12.07
C TRP A 277 -12.74 -4.15 -11.92
N TRP A 278 -12.17 -3.87 -10.75
CA TRP A 278 -11.48 -2.60 -10.55
C TRP A 278 -10.15 -2.58 -11.29
N THR A 279 -9.88 -1.49 -11.97
CA THR A 279 -8.64 -1.26 -12.72
C THR A 279 -8.13 0.16 -12.50
N ALA A 280 -6.82 0.33 -12.52
CA ALA A 280 -6.20 1.66 -12.50
C ALA A 280 -4.92 1.68 -13.33
N ALA A 281 -4.75 2.76 -14.07
CA ALA A 281 -3.48 3.12 -14.68
C ALA A 281 -2.68 3.98 -13.70
N ALA A 282 -1.42 3.62 -13.46
CA ALA A 282 -0.55 4.30 -12.51
C ALA A 282 0.89 4.36 -13.03
N ALA A 283 1.75 5.02 -12.26
CA ALA A 283 3.20 4.96 -12.38
C ALA A 283 3.85 4.81 -11.00
N ILE A 284 5.04 4.22 -10.95
CA ILE A 284 5.87 4.15 -9.73
C ILE A 284 6.38 5.56 -9.42
N LEU A 285 6.25 5.99 -8.15
CA LEU A 285 6.72 7.28 -7.63
C LEU A 285 8.24 7.35 -7.57
#